data_a8e4764d47a3cc63583e7aa1aa6d2f53
#
_entry.id   a8e4764d47a3cc63583e7aa1aa6d2f53
#
_cell.length_a   1.000
_cell.length_b   1.000
_cell.length_c   1.000
_cell.angle_alpha   90.00
_cell.angle_beta   90.00
_cell.angle_gamma   90.00
#
_symmetry.space_group_name_H-M   'P 1'
#
loop_
_entity.id
_entity.type
_entity.pdbx_description
1 polymer ?
#
loop_
_entity_poly.entity_id
_entity_poly.type
_entity_poly.pdbx_seq_one_letter_code
_entity_poly.pdbx_strand_id
1 'polypeptide(L)'
;MSNLLAQYRDRDLLQDATEGASEHLLEDSRRIYIGFDPTARSLHLGSLVPIMGLVHAQRAGHTPIALIGGGTGLIGDPSGKTAERQLLTKQLSAENADSIQGQLEHFLDFNVKSNPALVRNNLDWLGDLTVVDFLRDVGKHFSVNQMMAKESVKRRIQDEESGISFTEFSYALLQSYDFLELYRRDGCTVQMGGSDQWGNITTGIDLVRRMDGGKAFGVTYPLVTNSSGTKFGKSEAGNIWLDEELTSAFRFYQYWINVEDADALRYLKFFTLLGRNEISELADALKEEPHRRAAQRALAEDVTRRLHGETGLAAAVRATKALFSGDIQGLTGDEIADVFADVPSS
;
A
#
# COMPACT_ATOMS: atom_id res chain seq x y z
N MET A 1 5.07 -2.26 24.43
CA MET A 1 4.74 -2.37 23.00
C MET A 1 3.61 -3.33 22.82
N SER A 2 2.65 -3.04 21.92
CA SER A 2 1.62 -4.00 21.59
C SER A 2 2.17 -5.01 20.58
N ASN A 3 1.63 -6.25 20.60
CA ASN A 3 2.07 -7.30 19.68
C ASN A 3 1.54 -7.00 18.24
N LEU A 4 2.40 -6.45 17.39
CA LEU A 4 2.03 -6.05 16.03
C LEU A 4 1.54 -7.25 15.20
N LEU A 5 2.24 -8.39 15.22
CA LEU A 5 1.81 -9.55 14.44
C LEU A 5 0.54 -10.20 14.97
N ALA A 6 0.26 -10.11 16.28
CA ALA A 6 -1.03 -10.52 16.82
C ALA A 6 -2.17 -9.61 16.32
N GLN A 7 -1.94 -8.29 16.27
CA GLN A 7 -2.89 -7.35 15.69
C GLN A 7 -3.15 -7.64 14.21
N TYR A 8 -2.11 -7.97 13.44
CA TYR A 8 -2.29 -8.33 12.04
C TYR A 8 -3.08 -9.62 11.86
N ARG A 9 -2.86 -10.64 12.72
CA ARG A 9 -3.68 -11.87 12.70
C ARG A 9 -5.15 -11.60 13.02
N ASP A 10 -5.41 -10.80 14.06
CA ASP A 10 -6.78 -10.42 14.45
C ASP A 10 -7.52 -9.65 13.35
N ARG A 11 -6.76 -8.92 12.52
CA ARG A 11 -7.30 -8.14 11.39
C ARG A 11 -7.25 -8.87 10.06
N ASP A 12 -6.84 -10.13 10.04
CA ASP A 12 -6.62 -10.91 8.82
C ASP A 12 -5.60 -10.25 7.85
N LEU A 13 -4.73 -9.38 8.37
CA LEU A 13 -3.67 -8.67 7.63
C LEU A 13 -2.36 -9.45 7.54
N LEU A 14 -2.18 -10.53 8.29
CA LEU A 14 -0.96 -11.32 8.24
C LEU A 14 -1.12 -12.45 7.21
N GLN A 15 -0.32 -12.42 6.15
CA GLN A 15 -0.20 -13.52 5.20
C GLN A 15 0.96 -14.44 5.61
N ASP A 16 2.18 -13.93 5.61
CA ASP A 16 3.40 -14.66 5.97
C ASP A 16 4.33 -13.76 6.79
N ALA A 17 5.18 -14.39 7.59
CA ALA A 17 6.28 -13.73 8.30
C ALA A 17 7.48 -14.68 8.36
N THR A 18 8.70 -14.13 8.26
CA THR A 18 9.92 -14.93 8.44
C THR A 18 10.07 -15.41 9.88
N GLU A 19 10.73 -16.54 10.06
CA GLU A 19 11.02 -17.10 11.37
C GLU A 19 11.76 -16.07 12.25
N GLY A 20 11.33 -15.93 13.51
CA GLY A 20 11.87 -14.97 14.47
C GLY A 20 11.36 -13.53 14.33
N ALA A 21 10.54 -13.21 13.31
CA ALA A 21 10.01 -11.86 13.16
C ALA A 21 9.11 -11.42 14.32
N SER A 22 8.33 -12.34 14.88
CA SER A 22 7.43 -12.07 16.00
C SER A 22 8.21 -11.69 17.26
N GLU A 23 9.21 -12.48 17.61
CA GLU A 23 10.09 -12.26 18.74
C GLU A 23 10.86 -10.95 18.59
N HIS A 24 11.44 -10.71 17.41
CA HIS A 24 12.17 -9.49 17.09
C HIS A 24 11.33 -8.22 17.26
N LEU A 25 10.07 -8.24 16.82
CA LEU A 25 9.14 -7.12 16.96
C LEU A 25 8.62 -6.92 18.40
N LEU A 26 8.70 -7.94 19.25
CA LEU A 26 8.30 -7.84 20.65
C LEU A 26 9.43 -7.34 21.57
N GLU A 27 10.68 -7.57 21.18
CA GLU A 27 11.85 -7.24 22.02
C GLU A 27 12.04 -5.73 22.18
N ASP A 28 11.88 -4.96 21.07
CA ASP A 28 12.16 -3.52 21.08
C ASP A 28 11.41 -2.79 19.95
N SER A 29 11.41 -1.45 20.01
CA SER A 29 10.98 -0.62 18.88
C SER A 29 11.89 -0.85 17.68
N ARG A 30 11.31 -1.16 16.53
CA ARG A 30 12.05 -1.45 15.30
C ARG A 30 11.71 -0.42 14.23
N ARG A 31 12.64 -0.21 13.29
CA ARG A 31 12.35 0.48 12.04
C ARG A 31 11.86 -0.54 11.02
N ILE A 32 10.73 -0.21 10.41
CA ILE A 32 9.98 -1.09 9.50
C ILE A 32 9.69 -0.31 8.23
N TYR A 33 9.96 -0.86 7.06
CA TYR A 33 9.70 -0.14 5.82
C TYR A 33 8.77 -0.85 4.85
N ILE A 34 8.13 -0.05 4.02
CA ILE A 34 7.42 -0.45 2.80
C ILE A 34 7.84 0.48 1.67
N GLY A 35 8.04 -0.08 0.48
CA GLY A 35 8.33 0.67 -0.74
C GLY A 35 7.07 1.06 -1.50
N PHE A 36 7.09 2.27 -2.08
CA PHE A 36 6.04 2.82 -2.92
C PHE A 36 6.66 3.37 -4.20
N ASP A 37 6.51 2.66 -5.31
CA ASP A 37 7.00 3.12 -6.61
C ASP A 37 6.07 4.20 -7.17
N PRO A 38 6.61 5.38 -7.57
CA PRO A 38 5.83 6.51 -8.05
C PRO A 38 5.42 6.33 -9.52
N THR A 39 4.64 5.28 -9.79
CA THR A 39 4.20 4.91 -11.14
C THR A 39 3.03 5.76 -11.67
N ALA A 40 2.44 6.58 -10.82
CA ALA A 40 1.41 7.57 -11.13
C ALA A 40 1.51 8.71 -10.11
N ARG A 41 0.87 9.85 -10.40
CA ARG A 41 0.82 11.00 -9.47
C ARG A 41 0.07 10.69 -8.16
N SER A 42 -0.64 9.59 -8.09
CA SER A 42 -1.39 9.19 -6.91
C SER A 42 -1.24 7.71 -6.60
N LEU A 43 -1.28 7.38 -5.32
CA LEU A 43 -1.58 6.05 -4.83
C LEU A 43 -3.06 5.74 -5.07
N HIS A 44 -3.38 4.47 -5.23
CA HIS A 44 -4.75 3.99 -5.40
C HIS A 44 -5.19 3.14 -4.20
N LEU A 45 -6.47 2.76 -4.13
CA LEU A 45 -7.01 1.98 -3.01
C LEU A 45 -6.20 0.72 -2.66
N GLY A 46 -5.60 0.05 -3.66
CA GLY A 46 -4.73 -1.10 -3.41
C GLY A 46 -3.52 -0.79 -2.53
N SER A 47 -3.08 0.46 -2.50
CA SER A 47 -1.98 0.92 -1.66
C SER A 47 -2.40 1.15 -0.20
N LEU A 48 -3.70 1.15 0.12
CA LEU A 48 -4.16 1.34 1.50
C LEU A 48 -3.76 0.18 2.42
N VAL A 49 -3.68 -1.06 1.92
CA VAL A 49 -3.27 -2.20 2.76
C VAL A 49 -1.84 -2.00 3.29
N PRO A 50 -0.82 -1.79 2.45
CA PRO A 50 0.52 -1.50 2.95
C PRO A 50 0.58 -0.21 3.78
N ILE A 51 -0.18 0.84 3.45
CA ILE A 51 -0.25 2.05 4.26
C ILE A 51 -0.80 1.73 5.65
N MET A 52 -1.91 1.01 5.76
CA MET A 52 -2.49 0.61 7.05
C MET A 52 -1.55 -0.31 7.83
N GLY A 53 -0.74 -1.11 7.15
CA GLY A 53 0.35 -1.83 7.77
C GLY A 53 1.33 -0.90 8.49
N LEU A 54 1.83 0.14 7.83
CA LEU A 54 2.70 1.14 8.48
C LEU A 54 1.99 1.89 9.61
N VAL A 55 0.71 2.23 9.45
CA VAL A 55 -0.10 2.87 10.50
C VAL A 55 -0.18 2.00 11.76
N HIS A 56 -0.48 0.71 11.60
CA HIS A 56 -0.51 -0.21 12.74
C HIS A 56 0.87 -0.41 13.37
N ALA A 57 1.95 -0.45 12.57
CA ALA A 57 3.31 -0.53 13.05
C ALA A 57 3.66 0.70 13.92
N GLN A 58 3.30 1.92 13.45
CA GLN A 58 3.52 3.14 14.21
C GLN A 58 2.74 3.15 15.52
N ARG A 59 1.46 2.76 15.50
CA ARG A 59 0.62 2.65 16.69
C ARG A 59 1.10 1.57 17.68
N ALA A 60 1.80 0.55 17.19
CA ALA A 60 2.42 -0.47 18.02
C ALA A 60 3.72 0.00 18.68
N GLY A 61 4.24 1.18 18.33
CA GLY A 61 5.45 1.77 18.89
C GLY A 61 6.70 1.57 18.02
N HIS A 62 6.55 1.05 16.80
CA HIS A 62 7.65 0.95 15.83
C HIS A 62 7.76 2.22 14.99
N THR A 63 8.92 2.49 14.41
CA THR A 63 9.15 3.62 13.51
C THR A 63 8.93 3.18 12.06
N PRO A 64 7.86 3.64 11.39
CA PRO A 64 7.61 3.32 10.00
C PRO A 64 8.50 4.15 9.08
N ILE A 65 9.01 3.52 8.02
CA ILE A 65 9.71 4.17 6.92
C ILE A 65 8.88 3.96 5.64
N ALA A 66 8.42 5.05 5.04
CA ALA A 66 7.87 5.03 3.71
C ALA A 66 9.03 5.24 2.71
N LEU A 67 9.39 4.20 1.97
CA LEU A 67 10.43 4.29 0.95
C LEU A 67 9.79 4.66 -0.39
N ILE A 68 10.09 5.84 -0.90
CA ILE A 68 9.69 6.25 -2.24
C ILE A 68 10.66 5.64 -3.25
N GLY A 69 10.12 4.91 -4.20
CA GLY A 69 10.87 4.23 -5.26
C GLY A 69 11.29 5.16 -6.41
N GLY A 70 11.93 6.31 -6.13
CA GLY A 70 12.34 7.25 -7.18
C GLY A 70 13.30 6.66 -8.19
N GLY A 71 14.16 5.70 -7.78
CA GLY A 71 15.01 4.92 -8.66
C GLY A 71 14.33 3.69 -9.23
N THR A 72 13.71 2.86 -8.36
CA THR A 72 13.02 1.62 -8.77
C THR A 72 11.79 1.87 -9.63
N GLY A 73 11.08 2.98 -9.43
CA GLY A 73 9.95 3.38 -10.27
C GLY A 73 10.32 3.65 -11.74
N LEU A 74 11.60 3.97 -12.02
CA LEU A 74 12.11 4.10 -13.39
C LEU A 74 12.34 2.75 -14.09
N ILE A 75 12.42 1.67 -13.31
CA ILE A 75 12.69 0.29 -13.77
C ILE A 75 11.37 -0.50 -13.89
N GLY A 76 10.55 -0.47 -12.86
CA GLY A 76 9.26 -1.13 -12.78
C GLY A 76 9.32 -2.56 -12.23
N ASP A 77 8.55 -2.81 -11.17
CA ASP A 77 8.42 -4.12 -10.54
C ASP A 77 7.60 -5.08 -11.41
N PRO A 78 8.15 -6.25 -11.80
CA PRO A 78 7.42 -7.27 -12.53
C PRO A 78 6.43 -8.07 -11.67
N SER A 79 6.50 -7.97 -10.34
CA SER A 79 5.68 -8.76 -9.42
C SER A 79 4.18 -8.53 -9.65
N GLY A 80 3.41 -9.62 -9.81
CA GLY A 80 1.97 -9.56 -10.04
C GLY A 80 1.54 -8.97 -11.39
N LYS A 81 2.47 -8.83 -12.36
CA LYS A 81 2.20 -8.28 -13.70
C LYS A 81 2.42 -9.32 -14.81
N THR A 82 1.67 -9.16 -15.89
CA THR A 82 1.76 -10.00 -17.09
C THR A 82 2.43 -9.27 -18.27
N ALA A 83 2.53 -7.94 -18.22
CA ALA A 83 3.13 -7.13 -19.27
C ALA A 83 4.19 -6.17 -18.70
N GLU A 84 5.17 -5.80 -19.52
CA GLU A 84 6.18 -4.81 -19.17
C GLU A 84 5.56 -3.42 -18.90
N ARG A 85 6.11 -2.70 -17.93
CA ARG A 85 5.64 -1.36 -17.61
C ARG A 85 6.19 -0.34 -18.59
N GLN A 86 5.37 0.67 -18.89
CA GLN A 86 5.85 1.85 -19.59
C GLN A 86 6.82 2.62 -18.68
N LEU A 87 8.03 2.86 -19.20
CA LEU A 87 9.08 3.58 -18.45
C LEU A 87 8.70 5.07 -18.32
N LEU A 88 8.85 5.58 -17.10
CA LEU A 88 8.64 6.99 -16.81
C LEU A 88 9.90 7.83 -17.11
N THR A 89 9.71 9.11 -17.38
CA THR A 89 10.83 10.07 -17.37
C THR A 89 11.26 10.35 -15.94
N LYS A 90 12.54 10.73 -15.74
CA LYS A 90 13.04 11.10 -14.40
C LYS A 90 12.24 12.25 -13.77
N GLN A 91 11.85 13.24 -14.60
CA GLN A 91 11.06 14.37 -14.13
C GLN A 91 9.69 13.92 -13.64
N LEU A 92 8.94 13.16 -14.43
CA LEU A 92 7.61 12.68 -14.05
C LEU A 92 7.67 11.76 -12.81
N SER A 93 8.72 10.94 -12.69
CA SER A 93 8.93 10.11 -11.50
C SER A 93 9.17 10.96 -10.25
N ALA A 94 9.92 12.07 -10.36
CA ALA A 94 10.14 12.98 -9.24
C ALA A 94 8.85 13.72 -8.83
N GLU A 95 8.08 14.25 -9.79
CA GLU A 95 6.79 14.89 -9.54
C GLU A 95 5.80 13.93 -8.85
N ASN A 96 5.73 12.69 -9.33
CA ASN A 96 4.90 11.65 -8.72
C ASN A 96 5.38 11.31 -7.29
N ALA A 97 6.69 11.27 -7.06
CA ALA A 97 7.28 10.98 -5.75
C ALA A 97 6.86 12.02 -4.70
N ASP A 98 6.91 13.30 -5.04
CA ASP A 98 6.48 14.39 -4.17
C ASP A 98 4.97 14.30 -3.84
N SER A 99 4.14 13.99 -4.85
CA SER A 99 2.71 13.81 -4.66
C SER A 99 2.38 12.63 -3.73
N ILE A 100 3.06 11.50 -3.89
CA ILE A 100 2.87 10.30 -3.05
C ILE A 100 3.30 10.58 -1.61
N GLN A 101 4.40 11.31 -1.39
CA GLN A 101 4.82 11.70 -0.07
C GLN A 101 3.73 12.50 0.66
N GLY A 102 3.14 13.51 0.01
CA GLY A 102 2.05 14.30 0.57
C GLY A 102 0.82 13.44 0.94
N GLN A 103 0.50 12.43 0.12
CA GLN A 103 -0.61 11.52 0.43
C GLN A 103 -0.34 10.66 1.67
N LEU A 104 0.89 10.22 1.90
CA LEU A 104 1.27 9.43 3.08
C LEU A 104 1.17 10.21 4.38
N GLU A 105 1.26 11.56 4.34
CA GLU A 105 1.11 12.44 5.50
C GLU A 105 -0.32 12.45 6.07
N HIS A 106 -1.32 12.02 5.30
CA HIS A 106 -2.68 11.82 5.81
C HIS A 106 -2.82 10.59 6.72
N PHE A 107 -1.87 9.66 6.65
CA PHE A 107 -1.96 8.37 7.35
C PHE A 107 -0.92 8.20 8.46
N LEU A 108 0.27 8.74 8.27
CA LEU A 108 1.42 8.56 9.16
C LEU A 108 1.74 9.85 9.90
N ASP A 109 2.11 9.74 11.16
CA ASP A 109 2.53 10.88 11.98
C ASP A 109 4.06 11.05 11.92
N PHE A 110 4.48 12.12 11.24
CA PHE A 110 5.90 12.50 11.09
C PHE A 110 6.42 13.37 12.24
N ASN A 111 5.53 13.81 13.15
CA ASN A 111 5.86 14.78 14.20
C ASN A 111 5.82 14.18 15.61
N VAL A 112 5.31 12.97 15.79
CA VAL A 112 5.30 12.30 17.10
C VAL A 112 6.72 12.08 17.61
N LYS A 113 6.97 12.41 18.88
CA LYS A 113 8.35 12.40 19.45
C LYS A 113 8.96 11.01 19.64
N SER A 114 8.14 10.00 19.88
CA SER A 114 8.62 8.66 20.25
C SER A 114 9.09 7.84 19.05
N ASN A 115 8.32 7.84 17.98
CA ASN A 115 8.53 7.01 16.79
C ASN A 115 7.96 7.70 15.53
N PRO A 116 8.52 8.88 15.17
CA PRO A 116 8.05 9.60 14.00
C PRO A 116 8.22 8.76 12.73
N ALA A 117 7.28 8.85 11.82
CA ALA A 117 7.44 8.26 10.51
C ALA A 117 8.61 8.90 9.76
N LEU A 118 9.25 8.14 8.89
CA LEU A 118 10.34 8.62 8.05
C LEU A 118 9.98 8.44 6.59
N VAL A 119 10.38 9.37 5.75
CA VAL A 119 10.40 9.21 4.29
C VAL A 119 11.84 9.03 3.85
N ARG A 120 12.07 8.11 2.91
CA ARG A 120 13.34 7.94 2.19
C ARG A 120 13.04 7.82 0.71
N ASN A 121 13.98 8.23 -0.12
CA ASN A 121 13.91 8.06 -1.57
C ASN A 121 15.09 7.20 -2.00
N ASN A 122 14.83 6.06 -2.66
CA ASN A 122 15.92 5.18 -3.07
C ASN A 122 16.79 5.73 -4.22
N LEU A 123 16.34 6.80 -4.86
CA LEU A 123 17.18 7.53 -5.83
C LEU A 123 18.42 8.13 -5.16
N ASP A 124 18.36 8.44 -3.84
CA ASP A 124 19.49 9.00 -3.07
C ASP A 124 20.71 8.08 -2.98
N TRP A 125 20.55 6.79 -3.22
CA TRP A 125 21.64 5.82 -3.25
C TRP A 125 21.75 5.08 -4.58
N LEU A 126 20.65 4.82 -5.27
CA LEU A 126 20.68 4.18 -6.58
C LEU A 126 21.19 5.13 -7.67
N GLY A 127 20.95 6.44 -7.49
CA GLY A 127 21.38 7.47 -8.46
C GLY A 127 22.89 7.63 -8.56
N ASP A 128 23.60 7.43 -7.45
CA ASP A 128 25.05 7.59 -7.37
C ASP A 128 25.81 6.27 -7.62
N LEU A 129 25.11 5.14 -7.63
CA LEU A 129 25.70 3.82 -7.77
C LEU A 129 26.06 3.54 -9.25
N THR A 130 27.36 3.38 -9.54
CA THR A 130 27.76 3.03 -10.90
C THR A 130 27.39 1.59 -11.25
N VAL A 131 27.11 1.31 -12.52
CA VAL A 131 26.81 -0.05 -13.00
C VAL A 131 27.93 -1.04 -12.65
N VAL A 132 29.19 -0.61 -12.74
CA VAL A 132 30.33 -1.46 -12.42
C VAL A 132 30.38 -1.79 -10.94
N ASP A 133 30.18 -0.81 -10.06
CA ASP A 133 30.18 -1.04 -8.62
C ASP A 133 28.99 -1.92 -8.20
N PHE A 134 27.81 -1.66 -8.76
CA PHE A 134 26.64 -2.49 -8.51
C PHE A 134 26.87 -3.96 -8.89
N LEU A 135 27.38 -4.23 -10.11
CA LEU A 135 27.63 -5.60 -10.55
C LEU A 135 28.73 -6.28 -9.74
N ARG A 136 29.83 -5.56 -9.44
CA ARG A 136 30.98 -6.08 -8.69
C ARG A 136 30.64 -6.36 -7.23
N ASP A 137 29.96 -5.43 -6.55
CA ASP A 137 29.83 -5.47 -5.10
C ASP A 137 28.48 -6.05 -4.64
N VAL A 138 27.41 -5.80 -5.40
CA VAL A 138 26.06 -6.26 -5.10
C VAL A 138 25.69 -7.49 -5.94
N GLY A 139 25.86 -7.40 -7.25
CA GLY A 139 25.44 -8.43 -8.21
C GLY A 139 26.07 -9.81 -7.93
N LYS A 140 27.32 -9.87 -7.48
CA LYS A 140 28.01 -11.13 -7.13
C LYS A 140 27.33 -11.96 -6.04
N HIS A 141 26.47 -11.35 -5.24
CA HIS A 141 25.76 -12.03 -4.16
C HIS A 141 24.46 -12.72 -4.62
N PHE A 142 24.05 -12.53 -5.89
CA PHE A 142 22.84 -13.11 -6.44
C PHE A 142 23.16 -14.27 -7.39
N SER A 143 22.48 -15.37 -7.24
CA SER A 143 22.54 -16.49 -8.16
C SER A 143 21.46 -16.35 -9.22
N VAL A 144 21.84 -16.35 -10.50
CA VAL A 144 20.90 -16.32 -11.64
C VAL A 144 19.88 -17.46 -11.54
N ASN A 145 20.32 -18.67 -11.15
CA ASN A 145 19.43 -19.80 -10.97
C ASN A 145 18.36 -19.55 -9.90
N GLN A 146 18.72 -18.91 -8.79
CA GLN A 146 17.76 -18.52 -7.73
C GLN A 146 16.82 -17.44 -8.21
N MET A 147 17.30 -16.48 -9.00
CA MET A 147 16.46 -15.43 -9.58
C MET A 147 15.43 -16.01 -10.56
N MET A 148 15.86 -16.91 -11.44
CA MET A 148 14.98 -17.61 -12.41
C MET A 148 13.94 -18.51 -11.73
N ALA A 149 14.24 -19.03 -10.54
CA ALA A 149 13.32 -19.90 -9.79
C ALA A 149 12.19 -19.13 -9.08
N LYS A 150 12.26 -17.79 -8.98
CA LYS A 150 11.19 -16.97 -8.39
C LYS A 150 9.91 -17.10 -9.22
N GLU A 151 8.76 -17.25 -8.55
CA GLU A 151 7.48 -17.51 -9.21
C GLU A 151 7.11 -16.41 -10.23
N SER A 152 7.33 -15.11 -9.87
CA SER A 152 7.08 -13.99 -10.76
C SER A 152 7.93 -14.03 -12.03
N VAL A 153 9.21 -14.37 -11.90
CA VAL A 153 10.17 -14.48 -13.01
C VAL A 153 9.87 -15.73 -13.84
N LYS A 154 9.68 -16.88 -13.19
CA LYS A 154 9.40 -18.17 -13.85
C LYS A 154 8.17 -18.09 -14.74
N ARG A 155 7.09 -17.47 -14.25
CA ARG A 155 5.85 -17.28 -15.01
C ARG A 155 6.08 -16.46 -16.28
N ARG A 156 6.87 -15.38 -16.19
CA ARG A 156 7.19 -14.51 -17.33
C ARG A 156 8.14 -15.17 -18.34
N ILE A 157 9.09 -15.98 -17.86
CA ILE A 157 9.99 -16.74 -18.77
C ILE A 157 9.21 -17.82 -19.56
N GLN A 158 8.18 -18.39 -18.96
CA GLN A 158 7.33 -19.40 -19.60
C GLN A 158 6.27 -18.82 -20.54
N ASP A 159 6.04 -17.52 -20.48
CA ASP A 159 5.15 -16.79 -21.39
C ASP A 159 5.91 -16.47 -22.68
N GLU A 160 5.63 -17.24 -23.74
CA GLU A 160 6.32 -17.11 -25.05
C GLU A 160 5.99 -15.78 -25.75
N GLU A 161 4.88 -15.11 -25.40
CA GLU A 161 4.47 -13.87 -26.07
C GLU A 161 5.10 -12.62 -25.44
N SER A 162 5.26 -12.58 -24.12
CA SER A 162 5.71 -11.35 -23.44
C SER A 162 7.14 -11.41 -22.89
N GLY A 163 7.63 -12.59 -22.49
CA GLY A 163 8.96 -12.74 -21.91
C GLY A 163 9.20 -11.84 -20.68
N ILE A 164 10.46 -11.64 -20.28
CA ILE A 164 10.89 -10.70 -19.26
C ILE A 164 12.13 -9.95 -19.73
N SER A 165 12.13 -8.62 -19.67
CA SER A 165 13.32 -7.83 -20.00
C SER A 165 14.40 -7.95 -18.92
N PHE A 166 15.66 -7.68 -19.26
CA PHE A 166 16.74 -7.64 -18.28
C PHE A 166 16.48 -6.55 -17.21
N THR A 167 15.84 -5.47 -17.60
CA THR A 167 15.43 -4.37 -16.70
C THR A 167 14.50 -4.90 -15.61
N GLU A 168 13.39 -5.52 -15.97
CA GLU A 168 12.46 -6.13 -15.02
C GLU A 168 13.10 -7.27 -14.22
N PHE A 169 13.92 -8.11 -14.86
CA PHE A 169 14.63 -9.21 -14.20
C PHE A 169 15.55 -8.72 -13.08
N SER A 170 16.19 -7.55 -13.28
CA SER A 170 17.11 -6.96 -12.31
C SER A 170 16.42 -6.22 -11.15
N TYR A 171 15.11 -5.96 -11.24
CA TYR A 171 14.36 -5.18 -10.22
C TYR A 171 14.56 -5.71 -8.79
N ALA A 172 14.46 -7.02 -8.61
CA ALA A 172 14.62 -7.64 -7.29
C ALA A 172 16.00 -7.36 -6.65
N LEU A 173 17.05 -7.11 -7.45
CA LEU A 173 18.37 -6.77 -6.94
C LEU A 173 18.37 -5.34 -6.39
N LEU A 174 17.70 -4.41 -7.07
CA LEU A 174 17.59 -3.02 -6.63
C LEU A 174 16.80 -2.92 -5.33
N GLN A 175 15.65 -3.58 -5.23
CA GLN A 175 14.86 -3.62 -4.00
C GLN A 175 15.62 -4.30 -2.85
N SER A 176 16.43 -5.31 -3.14
CA SER A 176 17.29 -5.93 -2.12
C SER A 176 18.38 -4.98 -1.64
N TYR A 177 18.93 -4.16 -2.54
CA TYR A 177 19.90 -3.13 -2.19
C TYR A 177 19.27 -2.01 -1.37
N ASP A 178 18.01 -1.64 -1.64
CA ASP A 178 17.24 -0.72 -0.81
C ASP A 178 17.15 -1.20 0.64
N PHE A 179 16.87 -2.49 0.85
CA PHE A 179 16.81 -3.05 2.21
C PHE A 179 18.18 -2.97 2.90
N LEU A 180 19.26 -3.27 2.19
CA LEU A 180 20.62 -3.16 2.71
C LEU A 180 20.97 -1.72 3.08
N GLU A 181 20.65 -0.74 2.23
CA GLU A 181 20.91 0.67 2.51
C GLU A 181 20.08 1.20 3.69
N LEU A 182 18.81 0.83 3.78
CA LEU A 182 17.97 1.17 4.94
C LEU A 182 18.46 0.47 6.22
N TYR A 183 18.97 -0.76 6.11
CA TYR A 183 19.57 -1.46 7.24
C TYR A 183 20.81 -0.70 7.74
N ARG A 184 21.68 -0.27 6.85
CA ARG A 184 22.94 0.45 7.17
C ARG A 184 22.70 1.87 7.69
N ARG A 185 21.86 2.63 6.98
CA ARG A 185 21.63 4.06 7.25
C ARG A 185 20.68 4.29 8.41
N ASP A 186 19.62 3.52 8.46
CA ASP A 186 18.52 3.74 9.39
C ASP A 186 18.40 2.62 10.45
N GLY A 187 19.19 1.55 10.38
CA GLY A 187 19.01 0.38 11.26
C GLY A 187 17.65 -0.29 11.05
N CYS A 188 17.11 -0.21 9.81
CA CYS A 188 15.85 -0.84 9.46
C CYS A 188 16.02 -2.35 9.36
N THR A 189 15.29 -3.10 10.17
CA THR A 189 15.44 -4.56 10.26
C THR A 189 14.22 -5.34 9.73
N VAL A 190 13.15 -4.66 9.36
CA VAL A 190 11.92 -5.32 8.89
C VAL A 190 11.44 -4.69 7.59
N GLN A 191 11.24 -5.53 6.58
CA GLN A 191 10.54 -5.14 5.34
C GLN A 191 9.14 -5.73 5.34
N MET A 192 8.15 -4.93 4.95
CA MET A 192 6.77 -5.38 4.76
C MET A 192 6.31 -5.13 3.33
N GLY A 193 5.29 -5.87 2.88
CA GLY A 193 4.72 -5.72 1.54
C GLY A 193 3.55 -6.66 1.28
N GLY A 194 2.99 -6.62 0.08
CA GLY A 194 2.02 -7.61 -0.36
C GLY A 194 2.64 -9.01 -0.49
N SER A 195 1.83 -10.06 -0.51
CA SER A 195 2.32 -11.44 -0.65
C SER A 195 3.06 -11.67 -1.98
N ASP A 196 2.78 -10.88 -3.01
CA ASP A 196 3.53 -10.87 -4.27
C ASP A 196 4.97 -10.38 -4.11
N GLN A 197 5.28 -9.65 -3.01
CA GLN A 197 6.61 -9.16 -2.68
C GLN A 197 7.48 -10.15 -1.91
N TRP A 198 6.95 -11.30 -1.50
CA TRP A 198 7.68 -12.26 -0.67
C TRP A 198 9.06 -12.64 -1.23
N GLY A 199 9.13 -12.90 -2.54
CA GLY A 199 10.39 -13.24 -3.22
C GLY A 199 11.41 -12.10 -3.20
N ASN A 200 10.98 -10.84 -3.32
CA ASN A 200 11.87 -9.69 -3.24
C ASN A 200 12.33 -9.45 -1.80
N ILE A 201 11.42 -9.52 -0.83
CA ILE A 201 11.69 -9.36 0.60
C ILE A 201 12.73 -10.38 1.08
N THR A 202 12.54 -11.66 0.79
CA THR A 202 13.47 -12.73 1.21
C THR A 202 14.84 -12.59 0.55
N THR A 203 14.89 -12.06 -0.67
CA THR A 203 16.16 -11.77 -1.35
C THR A 203 16.90 -10.63 -0.67
N GLY A 204 16.20 -9.57 -0.24
CA GLY A 204 16.78 -8.47 0.53
C GLY A 204 17.33 -8.93 1.89
N ILE A 205 16.59 -9.78 2.59
CA ILE A 205 17.04 -10.40 3.87
C ILE A 205 18.34 -11.19 3.65
N ASP A 206 18.42 -11.98 2.56
CA ASP A 206 19.62 -12.75 2.25
C ASP A 206 20.81 -11.84 1.90
N LEU A 207 20.56 -10.72 1.20
CA LEU A 207 21.60 -9.73 0.90
C LEU A 207 22.17 -9.08 2.17
N VAL A 208 21.33 -8.64 3.09
CA VAL A 208 21.73 -8.06 4.38
C VAL A 208 22.61 -9.06 5.16
N ARG A 209 22.20 -10.34 5.20
CA ARG A 209 22.97 -11.39 5.84
C ARG A 209 24.33 -11.63 5.16
N ARG A 210 24.38 -11.67 3.82
CA ARG A 210 25.61 -11.95 3.06
C ARG A 210 26.62 -10.81 3.12
N MET A 211 26.16 -9.58 3.09
CA MET A 211 27.05 -8.42 3.01
C MET A 211 27.48 -7.93 4.40
N ASP A 212 26.56 -7.87 5.37
CA ASP A 212 26.81 -7.26 6.67
C ASP A 212 26.71 -8.26 7.86
N GLY A 213 26.41 -9.56 7.59
CA GLY A 213 26.20 -10.56 8.65
C GLY A 213 24.98 -10.26 9.53
N GLY A 214 24.13 -9.30 9.12
CA GLY A 214 23.00 -8.81 9.87
C GLY A 214 21.80 -9.76 9.85
N LYS A 215 20.87 -9.55 10.79
CA LYS A 215 19.56 -10.21 10.82
C LYS A 215 18.50 -9.21 10.38
N ALA A 216 17.70 -9.61 9.38
CA ALA A 216 16.58 -8.85 8.89
C ALA A 216 15.37 -9.79 8.74
N PHE A 217 14.16 -9.22 8.71
CA PHE A 217 12.91 -9.97 8.75
C PHE A 217 11.93 -9.43 7.70
N GLY A 218 10.99 -10.28 7.31
CA GLY A 218 9.94 -9.95 6.36
C GLY A 218 8.56 -10.28 6.90
N VAL A 219 7.58 -9.45 6.55
CA VAL A 219 6.16 -9.67 6.84
C VAL A 219 5.35 -9.32 5.61
N THR A 220 4.40 -10.18 5.23
CA THR A 220 3.55 -9.90 4.07
C THR A 220 2.07 -9.86 4.43
N TYR A 221 1.35 -9.06 3.65
CA TYR A 221 -0.10 -8.91 3.67
C TYR A 221 -0.76 -9.70 2.54
N PRO A 222 -1.99 -10.19 2.73
CA PRO A 222 -2.75 -10.79 1.65
C PRO A 222 -3.04 -9.76 0.54
N LEU A 223 -3.08 -10.22 -0.70
CA LEU A 223 -3.60 -9.40 -1.79
C LEU A 223 -5.12 -9.27 -1.64
N VAL A 224 -5.61 -8.04 -1.74
CA VAL A 224 -7.03 -7.77 -1.60
C VAL A 224 -7.74 -8.03 -2.91
N THR A 225 -8.74 -8.89 -2.84
CA THR A 225 -9.72 -9.14 -3.91
C THR A 225 -11.11 -8.87 -3.34
N ASN A 226 -12.07 -8.50 -4.16
CA ASN A 226 -13.45 -8.46 -3.74
C ASN A 226 -14.16 -9.81 -3.98
N SER A 227 -15.29 -10.00 -3.35
CA SER A 227 -16.10 -11.23 -3.43
C SER A 227 -16.67 -11.48 -4.82
N SER A 228 -16.85 -10.44 -5.65
CA SER A 228 -17.31 -10.54 -7.03
C SER A 228 -16.23 -11.00 -8.02
N GLY A 229 -14.97 -11.17 -7.56
CA GLY A 229 -13.83 -11.53 -8.41
C GLY A 229 -13.27 -10.36 -9.22
N THR A 230 -13.82 -9.15 -9.09
CA THR A 230 -13.23 -7.97 -9.70
C THR A 230 -12.04 -7.47 -8.89
N LYS A 231 -11.12 -6.76 -9.55
CA LYS A 231 -9.92 -6.26 -8.90
C LYS A 231 -10.28 -5.16 -7.91
N PHE A 232 -9.85 -5.32 -6.64
CA PHE A 232 -10.05 -4.32 -5.59
C PHE A 232 -9.55 -2.92 -6.01
N GLY A 233 -10.31 -1.88 -5.66
CA GLY A 233 -9.96 -0.49 -5.94
C GLY A 233 -10.24 -0.05 -7.38
N LYS A 234 -11.01 -0.83 -8.13
CA LYS A 234 -11.54 -0.42 -9.43
C LYS A 234 -13.05 -0.23 -9.35
N SER A 235 -13.53 0.87 -9.94
CA SER A 235 -14.92 1.10 -10.26
C SER A 235 -15.14 0.94 -11.79
N GLU A 236 -16.35 1.10 -12.25
CA GLU A 236 -16.65 1.17 -13.70
C GLU A 236 -15.91 2.33 -14.38
N ALA A 237 -15.67 3.43 -13.65
CA ALA A 237 -14.92 4.59 -14.12
C ALA A 237 -13.38 4.44 -14.04
N GLY A 238 -12.85 3.30 -13.54
CA GLY A 238 -11.42 3.04 -13.43
C GLY A 238 -10.91 2.92 -12.00
N ASN A 239 -9.65 3.29 -11.76
CA ASN A 239 -9.05 3.24 -10.43
C ASN A 239 -9.65 4.30 -9.50
N ILE A 240 -9.84 3.93 -8.23
CA ILE A 240 -10.11 4.89 -7.15
C ILE A 240 -8.76 5.34 -6.58
N TRP A 241 -8.51 6.64 -6.67
CA TRP A 241 -7.26 7.28 -6.29
C TRP A 241 -7.33 7.89 -4.89
N LEU A 242 -6.19 8.09 -4.25
CA LEU A 242 -6.11 8.80 -2.97
C LEU A 242 -5.98 10.32 -3.15
N ASP A 243 -5.68 10.79 -4.35
CA ASP A 243 -5.65 12.21 -4.71
C ASP A 243 -7.08 12.72 -4.96
N GLU A 244 -7.47 13.79 -4.27
CA GLU A 244 -8.81 14.38 -4.33
C GLU A 244 -9.13 14.97 -5.72
N GLU A 245 -8.12 15.42 -6.46
CA GLU A 245 -8.32 15.91 -7.84
C GLU A 245 -8.63 14.78 -8.84
N LEU A 246 -8.24 13.54 -8.53
CA LEU A 246 -8.50 12.36 -9.36
C LEU A 246 -9.74 11.58 -8.92
N THR A 247 -10.03 11.58 -7.62
CA THR A 247 -11.22 10.94 -7.04
C THR A 247 -11.72 11.80 -5.89
N SER A 248 -12.82 12.49 -6.10
CA SER A 248 -13.39 13.36 -5.08
C SER A 248 -13.77 12.61 -3.80
N ALA A 249 -13.90 13.34 -2.69
CA ALA A 249 -14.33 12.77 -1.42
C ALA A 249 -15.69 12.06 -1.53
N PHE A 250 -16.60 12.58 -2.38
CA PHE A 250 -17.89 11.93 -2.65
C PHE A 250 -17.71 10.58 -3.35
N ARG A 251 -16.98 10.52 -4.47
CA ARG A 251 -16.74 9.26 -5.21
C ARG A 251 -15.98 8.25 -4.37
N PHE A 252 -15.01 8.71 -3.58
CA PHE A 252 -14.29 7.88 -2.63
C PHE A 252 -15.22 7.27 -1.57
N TYR A 253 -16.10 8.09 -0.97
CA TYR A 253 -17.12 7.64 -0.02
C TYR A 253 -18.10 6.67 -0.67
N GLN A 254 -18.58 6.96 -1.90
CA GLN A 254 -19.51 6.09 -2.64
C GLN A 254 -18.91 4.70 -2.90
N TYR A 255 -17.64 4.61 -3.21
CA TYR A 255 -16.98 3.31 -3.36
C TYR A 255 -17.13 2.44 -2.10
N TRP A 256 -16.88 3.02 -0.93
CA TRP A 256 -16.91 2.28 0.33
C TRP A 256 -18.33 1.99 0.84
N ILE A 257 -19.25 2.93 0.68
CA ILE A 257 -20.65 2.71 1.11
C ILE A 257 -21.34 1.64 0.25
N ASN A 258 -20.88 1.41 -0.98
CA ASN A 258 -21.43 0.44 -1.92
C ASN A 258 -20.72 -0.92 -1.90
N VAL A 259 -19.78 -1.14 -1.00
CA VAL A 259 -19.11 -2.44 -0.81
C VAL A 259 -20.14 -3.54 -0.52
N GLU A 260 -19.97 -4.71 -1.11
CA GLU A 260 -20.81 -5.88 -0.88
C GLU A 260 -20.77 -6.32 0.60
N ASP A 261 -21.87 -6.85 1.10
CA ASP A 261 -21.98 -7.32 2.49
C ASP A 261 -20.91 -8.37 2.82
N ALA A 262 -20.60 -9.25 1.85
CA ALA A 262 -19.59 -10.28 1.99
C ALA A 262 -18.17 -9.73 2.22
N ASP A 263 -17.87 -8.51 1.75
CA ASP A 263 -16.57 -7.87 1.86
C ASP A 263 -16.47 -6.88 3.03
N ALA A 264 -17.61 -6.34 3.49
CA ALA A 264 -17.66 -5.23 4.44
C ALA A 264 -16.88 -5.48 5.72
N LEU A 265 -17.05 -6.66 6.34
CA LEU A 265 -16.35 -6.99 7.59
C LEU A 265 -14.85 -7.16 7.41
N ARG A 266 -14.43 -7.76 6.29
CA ARG A 266 -13.01 -7.90 5.97
C ARG A 266 -12.37 -6.54 5.75
N TYR A 267 -13.05 -5.63 5.06
CA TYR A 267 -12.54 -4.28 4.80
C TYR A 267 -12.55 -3.40 6.04
N LEU A 268 -13.49 -3.58 6.98
CA LEU A 268 -13.42 -2.94 8.30
C LEU A 268 -12.15 -3.35 9.04
N LYS A 269 -11.79 -4.62 9.01
CA LYS A 269 -10.54 -5.09 9.62
C LYS A 269 -9.30 -4.51 8.95
N PHE A 270 -9.29 -4.43 7.62
CA PHE A 270 -8.11 -4.02 6.84
C PHE A 270 -7.89 -2.51 6.88
N PHE A 271 -8.94 -1.72 6.74
CA PHE A 271 -8.82 -0.30 6.40
C PHE A 271 -9.22 0.65 7.51
N THR A 272 -9.77 0.16 8.64
CA THR A 272 -10.16 1.01 9.77
C THR A 272 -9.27 0.80 10.98
N LEU A 273 -9.34 1.73 11.93
CA LEU A 273 -8.73 1.58 13.26
C LEU A 273 -9.73 1.18 14.33
N LEU A 274 -10.95 0.79 13.95
CA LEU A 274 -11.98 0.31 14.86
C LEU A 274 -11.50 -0.89 15.68
N GLY A 275 -11.89 -0.95 16.94
CA GLY A 275 -11.56 -2.04 17.83
C GLY A 275 -12.34 -3.33 17.52
N ARG A 276 -11.88 -4.44 18.10
CA ARG A 276 -12.54 -5.76 17.90
C ARG A 276 -14.02 -5.74 18.30
N ASN A 277 -14.37 -5.06 19.40
CA ASN A 277 -15.75 -4.99 19.88
C ASN A 277 -16.64 -4.22 18.90
N GLU A 278 -16.17 -3.06 18.43
CA GLU A 278 -16.88 -2.25 17.43
C GLU A 278 -17.11 -3.03 16.13
N ILE A 279 -16.10 -3.75 15.65
CA ILE A 279 -16.24 -4.60 14.46
C ILE A 279 -17.22 -5.75 14.72
N SER A 280 -17.24 -6.33 15.92
CA SER A 280 -18.20 -7.39 16.28
C SER A 280 -19.63 -6.87 16.30
N GLU A 281 -19.88 -5.70 16.88
CA GLU A 281 -21.20 -5.05 16.89
C GLU A 281 -21.69 -4.75 15.45
N LEU A 282 -20.79 -4.27 14.60
CA LEU A 282 -21.09 -4.04 13.18
C LEU A 282 -21.37 -5.35 12.43
N ALA A 283 -20.70 -6.44 12.81
CA ALA A 283 -20.96 -7.76 12.23
C ALA A 283 -22.35 -8.30 12.60
N ASP A 284 -22.78 -8.08 13.83
CA ASP A 284 -24.11 -8.48 14.28
C ASP A 284 -25.19 -7.59 13.60
N ALA A 285 -24.98 -6.27 13.53
CA ALA A 285 -25.86 -5.36 12.79
C ALA A 285 -25.98 -5.72 11.30
N LEU A 286 -24.88 -6.17 10.67
CA LEU A 286 -24.89 -6.60 9.27
C LEU A 286 -25.73 -7.87 9.06
N LYS A 287 -25.75 -8.79 10.04
CA LYS A 287 -26.57 -10.02 9.98
C LYS A 287 -28.05 -9.75 10.24
N GLU A 288 -28.36 -8.92 11.25
CA GLU A 288 -29.71 -8.66 11.69
C GLU A 288 -30.46 -7.68 10.79
N GLU A 289 -29.78 -6.62 10.34
CA GLU A 289 -30.38 -5.53 9.58
C GLU A 289 -29.49 -5.09 8.39
N PRO A 290 -29.17 -5.99 7.42
CA PRO A 290 -28.24 -5.69 6.31
C PRO A 290 -28.67 -4.47 5.49
N HIS A 291 -29.97 -4.23 5.36
CA HIS A 291 -30.53 -3.09 4.63
C HIS A 291 -30.11 -1.73 5.19
N ARG A 292 -29.72 -1.64 6.48
CA ARG A 292 -29.22 -0.41 7.09
C ARG A 292 -27.78 -0.07 6.69
N ARG A 293 -27.03 -1.03 6.14
CA ARG A 293 -25.64 -0.88 5.70
C ARG A 293 -24.73 -0.23 6.77
N ALA A 294 -24.93 -0.61 8.05
CA ALA A 294 -24.20 0.00 9.17
C ALA A 294 -22.69 -0.24 9.07
N ALA A 295 -22.27 -1.44 8.67
CA ALA A 295 -20.87 -1.81 8.48
C ALA A 295 -20.22 -0.99 7.35
N GLN A 296 -20.89 -0.89 6.20
CA GLN A 296 -20.40 -0.11 5.08
C GLN A 296 -20.33 1.38 5.39
N ARG A 297 -21.31 1.91 6.17
CA ARG A 297 -21.29 3.31 6.59
C ARG A 297 -20.10 3.58 7.50
N ALA A 298 -19.88 2.75 8.53
CA ALA A 298 -18.75 2.90 9.44
C ALA A 298 -17.42 2.83 8.68
N LEU A 299 -17.31 1.91 7.71
CA LEU A 299 -16.15 1.79 6.84
C LEU A 299 -15.92 3.07 6.00
N ALA A 300 -16.96 3.52 5.28
CA ALA A 300 -16.89 4.69 4.43
C ALA A 300 -16.55 5.97 5.21
N GLU A 301 -17.18 6.15 6.39
CA GLU A 301 -16.92 7.31 7.25
C GLU A 301 -15.47 7.30 7.80
N ASP A 302 -14.98 6.17 8.33
CA ASP A 302 -13.63 6.09 8.90
C ASP A 302 -12.55 6.35 7.84
N VAL A 303 -12.66 5.69 6.68
CA VAL A 303 -11.63 5.80 5.63
C VAL A 303 -11.67 7.17 4.94
N THR A 304 -12.87 7.72 4.67
CA THR A 304 -13.01 9.05 4.07
C THR A 304 -12.52 10.15 5.01
N ARG A 305 -12.87 10.08 6.30
CA ARG A 305 -12.37 11.01 7.31
C ARG A 305 -10.85 11.02 7.38
N ARG A 306 -10.22 9.87 7.28
CA ARG A 306 -8.77 9.74 7.36
C ARG A 306 -8.06 10.36 6.17
N LEU A 307 -8.61 10.21 4.96
CA LEU A 307 -8.01 10.72 3.74
C LEU A 307 -8.37 12.19 3.49
N HIS A 308 -9.66 12.53 3.61
CA HIS A 308 -10.21 13.84 3.21
C HIS A 308 -10.57 14.75 4.40
N GLY A 309 -10.29 14.31 5.63
CA GLY A 309 -10.63 15.04 6.86
C GLY A 309 -12.13 15.13 7.13
N GLU A 310 -12.50 15.84 8.20
CA GLU A 310 -13.90 16.03 8.59
C GLU A 310 -14.69 16.83 7.54
N THR A 311 -14.04 17.80 6.89
CA THR A 311 -14.68 18.65 5.87
C THR A 311 -15.05 17.83 4.64
N GLY A 312 -14.12 17.00 4.13
CA GLY A 312 -14.37 16.13 2.98
C GLY A 312 -15.43 15.07 3.29
N LEU A 313 -15.40 14.47 4.50
CA LEU A 313 -16.44 13.54 4.93
C LEU A 313 -17.82 14.22 4.99
N ALA A 314 -17.91 15.41 5.59
CA ALA A 314 -19.16 16.14 5.67
C ALA A 314 -19.74 16.49 4.28
N ALA A 315 -18.87 16.89 3.34
CA ALA A 315 -19.25 17.13 1.95
C ALA A 315 -19.78 15.85 1.27
N ALA A 316 -19.04 14.74 1.41
CA ALA A 316 -19.44 13.45 0.83
C ALA A 316 -20.78 12.93 1.38
N VAL A 317 -21.03 13.08 2.69
CA VAL A 317 -22.30 12.69 3.32
C VAL A 317 -23.44 13.59 2.87
N ARG A 318 -23.25 14.91 2.74
CA ARG A 318 -24.27 15.83 2.18
C ARG A 318 -24.62 15.46 0.76
N ALA A 319 -23.61 15.29 -0.10
CA ALA A 319 -23.78 14.90 -1.49
C ALA A 319 -24.52 13.55 -1.64
N THR A 320 -24.17 12.58 -0.78
CA THR A 320 -24.87 11.28 -0.72
C THR A 320 -26.37 11.45 -0.38
N LYS A 321 -26.68 12.26 0.64
CA LYS A 321 -28.08 12.52 1.01
C LYS A 321 -28.84 13.20 -0.12
N ALA A 322 -28.24 14.18 -0.78
CA ALA A 322 -28.87 14.87 -1.91
C ALA A 322 -29.17 13.92 -3.08
N LEU A 323 -28.26 13.00 -3.39
CA LEU A 323 -28.46 11.99 -4.44
C LEU A 323 -29.72 11.14 -4.19
N PHE A 324 -29.98 10.75 -2.92
CA PHE A 324 -31.14 9.90 -2.60
C PHE A 324 -32.44 10.69 -2.32
N SER A 325 -32.35 11.93 -1.83
CA SER A 325 -33.54 12.76 -1.53
C SER A 325 -33.98 13.62 -2.71
N GLY A 326 -33.11 13.86 -3.68
CA GLY A 326 -33.32 14.85 -4.74
C GLY A 326 -33.21 16.30 -4.28
N ASP A 327 -32.90 16.55 -3.01
CA ASP A 327 -32.70 17.89 -2.46
C ASP A 327 -31.26 18.34 -2.61
N ILE A 328 -31.01 19.17 -3.62
CA ILE A 328 -29.68 19.73 -3.93
C ILE A 328 -29.42 21.08 -3.22
N GLN A 329 -30.34 21.55 -2.39
CA GLN A 329 -30.13 22.80 -1.64
C GLN A 329 -28.93 22.63 -0.66
N GLY A 330 -27.99 23.56 -0.75
CA GLY A 330 -26.78 23.55 0.08
C GLY A 330 -25.59 22.78 -0.49
N LEU A 331 -25.69 22.24 -1.70
CA LEU A 331 -24.54 21.76 -2.45
C LEU A 331 -23.88 22.90 -3.23
N THR A 332 -22.55 22.87 -3.33
CA THR A 332 -21.79 23.74 -4.22
C THR A 332 -21.96 23.32 -5.69
N GLY A 333 -21.59 24.18 -6.63
CA GLY A 333 -21.61 23.83 -8.07
C GLY A 333 -20.74 22.61 -8.40
N ASP A 334 -19.58 22.50 -7.76
CA ASP A 334 -18.65 21.38 -7.95
C ASP A 334 -19.20 20.07 -7.34
N GLU A 335 -19.82 20.12 -6.15
CA GLU A 335 -20.52 18.98 -5.54
C GLU A 335 -21.68 18.49 -6.42
N ILE A 336 -22.44 19.40 -7.02
CA ILE A 336 -23.52 19.05 -7.96
C ILE A 336 -22.95 18.38 -9.21
N ALA A 337 -21.91 18.97 -9.82
CA ALA A 337 -21.26 18.40 -10.99
C ALA A 337 -20.72 16.98 -10.73
N ASP A 338 -20.14 16.75 -9.54
CA ASP A 338 -19.60 15.45 -9.16
C ASP A 338 -20.70 14.39 -8.91
N VAL A 339 -21.77 14.78 -8.19
CA VAL A 339 -22.93 13.90 -7.94
C VAL A 339 -23.62 13.44 -9.23
N PHE A 340 -23.70 14.31 -10.22
CA PHE A 340 -24.40 14.03 -11.47
C PHE A 340 -23.47 13.75 -12.67
N ALA A 341 -22.17 13.59 -12.45
CA ALA A 341 -21.20 13.36 -13.52
C ALA A 341 -21.51 12.12 -14.37
N ASP A 342 -22.10 11.09 -13.78
CA ASP A 342 -22.45 9.83 -14.43
C ASP A 342 -23.92 9.79 -14.91
N VAL A 343 -24.69 10.88 -14.73
CA VAL A 343 -26.05 10.98 -15.22
C VAL A 343 -26.03 11.55 -16.65
N PRO A 344 -26.58 10.85 -17.65
CA PRO A 344 -26.65 11.38 -19.00
C PRO A 344 -27.37 12.74 -19.00
N SER A 345 -26.65 13.80 -19.32
CA SER A 345 -27.26 15.13 -19.56
C SER A 345 -27.91 15.14 -20.91
N SER A 346 -29.26 15.24 -20.92
CA SER A 346 -30.05 15.45 -22.14
C SER A 346 -29.99 16.89 -22.58
#